data_ca2cef9413b60273960d4e4c4038f1d7
#
_entry.id   ca2cef9413b60273960d4e4c4038f1d7
#
_cell.length_a   1.000
_cell.length_b   1.000
_cell.length_c   1.000
_cell.angle_alpha   90.00
_cell.angle_beta   90.00
_cell.angle_gamma   90.00
#
_symmetry.space_group_name_H-M   'P 1'
#
loop_
_entity.id
_entity.type
_entity.pdbx_description
1 polymer ?
#
loop_
_entity_poly.entity_id
_entity_poly.type
_entity_poly.pdbx_seq_one_letter_code
_entity_poly.pdbx_strand_id
1 'polypeptide(L)'
;ERIALTIAQEPGGGGAAAWRVSQTLGNVENLGNTDNHWFKISMWDWKDANVSKLPYDHHELCALVCPRALLVLGNTDYEWLADEAGYVSCVAAREVWKKFGIEDRMGFSIQGKHGHCQLPQSQYPEVEAFIDKFLLGKEDANTIIMHVDETLKDKEVQKWIPWANTGFK
;
A
#
# COMPACT_ATOMS: atom_id res chain seq x y z
N GLU A 1 -7.72 -20.66 8.29
CA GLU A 1 -7.87 -19.41 7.53
C GLU A 1 -8.23 -19.70 6.10
N ARG A 2 -9.09 -18.84 5.49
CA ARG A 2 -9.56 -19.07 4.11
C ARG A 2 -8.81 -18.23 3.07
N ILE A 3 -8.06 -17.22 3.49
CA ILE A 3 -7.31 -16.31 2.60
C ILE A 3 -5.84 -16.40 3.01
N ALA A 4 -5.00 -16.89 2.13
CA ALA A 4 -3.55 -17.01 2.35
C ALA A 4 -2.77 -15.82 1.75
N LEU A 5 -3.26 -15.28 0.63
CA LEU A 5 -2.65 -14.21 -0.13
C LEU A 5 -3.70 -13.17 -0.51
N THR A 6 -3.35 -11.90 -0.38
CA THR A 6 -4.10 -10.76 -0.92
C THR A 6 -3.23 -10.05 -1.95
N ILE A 7 -3.75 -9.81 -3.15
CA ILE A 7 -3.14 -8.96 -4.17
C ILE A 7 -4.10 -7.79 -4.39
N ALA A 8 -3.68 -6.60 -4.00
CA ALA A 8 -4.46 -5.38 -4.14
C ALA A 8 -3.91 -4.58 -5.33
N GLN A 9 -4.69 -4.53 -6.42
CA GLN A 9 -4.30 -3.80 -7.61
C GLN A 9 -4.95 -2.42 -7.60
N GLU A 10 -4.11 -1.38 -7.70
CA GLU A 10 -4.49 0.02 -7.76
C GLU A 10 -5.54 0.40 -6.69
N PRO A 11 -5.26 0.10 -5.41
CA PRO A 11 -6.27 0.24 -4.36
C PRO A 11 -6.61 1.68 -3.99
N GLY A 12 -5.81 2.66 -4.42
CA GLY A 12 -6.09 4.09 -4.27
C GLY A 12 -6.41 4.57 -2.86
N GLY A 13 -7.13 5.68 -2.77
CA GLY A 13 -7.52 6.34 -1.51
C GLY A 13 -8.54 5.59 -0.67
N GLY A 14 -9.20 4.58 -1.25
CA GLY A 14 -10.11 3.67 -0.53
C GLY A 14 -9.42 2.41 0.00
N GLY A 15 -8.16 2.18 -0.37
CA GLY A 15 -7.42 0.96 -0.06
C GLY A 15 -6.07 1.21 0.62
N ALA A 16 -4.97 1.24 -0.14
CA ALA A 16 -3.63 1.31 0.45
C ALA A 16 -3.11 2.74 0.68
N ALA A 17 -3.65 3.77 0.02
CA ALA A 17 -3.12 5.12 0.13
C ALA A 17 -3.43 5.75 1.50
N ALA A 18 -2.40 6.08 2.26
CA ALA A 18 -2.53 6.72 3.57
C ALA A 18 -3.19 8.10 3.46
N TRP A 19 -4.31 8.32 4.12
CA TRP A 19 -5.06 9.56 4.02
C TRP A 19 -4.32 10.79 4.53
N ARG A 20 -3.51 10.65 5.58
CA ARG A 20 -2.68 11.75 6.07
C ARG A 20 -1.69 12.24 5.02
N VAL A 21 -1.18 11.34 4.20
CA VAL A 21 -0.26 11.66 3.10
C VAL A 21 -1.03 12.24 1.93
N SER A 22 -2.05 11.54 1.43
CA SER A 22 -2.83 11.97 0.27
C SER A 22 -3.48 13.34 0.47
N GLN A 23 -3.87 13.68 1.71
CA GLN A 23 -4.39 15.01 2.04
C GLN A 23 -3.39 16.15 1.72
N THR A 24 -2.11 15.86 1.60
CA THR A 24 -1.07 16.86 1.30
C THR A 24 -0.68 16.91 -0.19
N LEU A 25 -1.22 16.02 -1.02
CA LEU A 25 -0.82 15.83 -2.41
C LEU A 25 -1.68 16.56 -3.46
N GLY A 26 -2.69 17.33 -3.03
CA GLY A 26 -3.54 18.08 -3.96
C GLY A 26 -4.68 17.25 -4.55
N ASN A 27 -4.76 17.16 -5.90
CA ASN A 27 -5.89 16.56 -6.62
C ASN A 27 -5.82 15.01 -6.71
N VAL A 28 -5.53 14.35 -5.61
CA VAL A 28 -5.53 12.89 -5.52
C VAL A 28 -6.69 12.39 -4.69
N GLU A 29 -6.98 11.09 -4.76
CA GLU A 29 -7.93 10.47 -3.86
C GLU A 29 -7.51 10.67 -2.40
N ASN A 30 -8.40 11.26 -1.65
CA ASN A 30 -8.32 11.42 -0.20
C ASN A 30 -9.73 11.33 0.37
N LEU A 31 -9.87 11.35 1.67
CA LEU A 31 -11.18 11.19 2.30
C LEU A 31 -12.22 12.26 1.88
N GLY A 32 -11.76 13.44 1.45
CA GLY A 32 -12.63 14.51 0.96
C GLY A 32 -12.99 14.41 -0.53
N ASN A 33 -12.12 13.82 -1.35
CA ASN A 33 -12.24 13.79 -2.80
C ASN A 33 -12.63 12.41 -3.37
N THR A 34 -12.53 11.35 -2.57
CA THR A 34 -12.94 10.00 -2.99
C THR A 34 -14.47 9.89 -3.04
N ASP A 35 -14.99 9.00 -3.90
CA ASP A 35 -16.43 8.79 -4.02
C ASP A 35 -17.04 8.46 -2.65
N ASN A 36 -17.97 9.28 -2.22
CA ASN A 36 -18.61 9.20 -0.92
C ASN A 36 -19.45 7.93 -0.71
N HIS A 37 -19.81 7.24 -1.79
CA HIS A 37 -20.51 5.96 -1.71
C HIS A 37 -19.63 4.81 -1.20
N TRP A 38 -18.30 4.98 -1.21
CA TRP A 38 -17.36 3.97 -0.73
C TRP A 38 -17.19 3.96 0.78
N PHE A 39 -17.58 5.04 1.44
CA PHE A 39 -17.38 5.19 2.87
C PHE A 39 -18.69 5.40 3.62
N LYS A 40 -18.69 4.94 4.88
CA LYS A 40 -19.77 5.27 5.77
C LYS A 40 -19.84 6.78 5.97
N ILE A 41 -21.04 7.35 5.95
CA ILE A 41 -21.25 8.81 6.04
C ILE A 41 -20.55 9.45 7.24
N SER A 42 -20.43 8.74 8.35
CA SER A 42 -19.70 9.22 9.54
C SER A 42 -18.18 9.41 9.31
N MET A 43 -17.61 8.88 8.22
CA MET A 43 -16.21 9.13 7.87
C MET A 43 -15.99 10.57 7.38
N TRP A 44 -17.03 11.24 6.92
CA TRP A 44 -16.92 12.62 6.45
C TRP A 44 -16.60 13.64 7.54
N ASP A 45 -16.86 13.32 8.79
CA ASP A 45 -16.46 14.14 9.93
C ASP A 45 -14.93 14.24 10.05
N TRP A 46 -14.22 13.32 9.42
CA TRP A 46 -12.76 13.20 9.46
C TRP A 46 -12.05 13.75 8.22
N LYS A 47 -12.77 14.26 7.23
CA LYS A 47 -12.16 14.83 6.03
C LYS A 47 -11.33 16.09 6.30
N ASP A 48 -10.54 16.51 5.31
CA ASP A 48 -9.72 17.73 5.33
C ASP A 48 -8.77 17.76 6.53
N ALA A 49 -8.71 18.84 7.26
CA ALA A 49 -7.82 19.00 8.42
C ALA A 49 -8.07 17.98 9.55
N ASN A 50 -9.24 17.38 9.60
CA ASN A 50 -9.57 16.39 10.61
C ASN A 50 -8.93 15.01 10.34
N VAL A 51 -8.47 14.73 9.14
CA VAL A 51 -7.74 13.49 8.80
C VAL A 51 -6.59 13.23 9.79
N SER A 52 -5.89 14.28 10.21
CA SER A 52 -4.80 14.16 11.19
C SER A 52 -5.21 13.61 12.54
N LYS A 53 -6.49 13.72 12.90
CA LYS A 53 -7.08 13.27 14.18
C LYS A 53 -7.63 11.85 14.13
N LEU A 54 -7.66 11.21 12.95
CA LEU A 54 -8.08 9.81 12.84
C LEU A 54 -7.21 8.93 13.74
N PRO A 55 -7.79 7.96 14.47
CA PRO A 55 -7.02 7.07 15.34
C PRO A 55 -6.25 5.99 14.56
N TYR A 56 -6.38 5.92 13.25
CA TYR A 56 -5.74 4.96 12.34
C TYR A 56 -5.43 5.60 10.99
N ASP A 57 -4.69 4.87 10.14
CA ASP A 57 -4.53 5.18 8.72
C ASP A 57 -4.33 3.88 7.92
N HIS A 58 -4.27 3.97 6.60
CA HIS A 58 -4.32 2.80 5.73
C HIS A 58 -3.13 1.85 5.83
N HIS A 59 -1.96 2.30 6.32
CA HIS A 59 -0.86 1.39 6.64
C HIS A 59 -1.25 0.37 7.73
N GLU A 60 -2.08 0.76 8.69
CA GLU A 60 -2.63 -0.16 9.71
C GLU A 60 -3.65 -1.12 9.10
N LEU A 61 -4.48 -0.64 8.15
CA LEU A 61 -5.39 -1.48 7.39
C LEU A 61 -4.62 -2.57 6.61
N CYS A 62 -3.55 -2.19 5.92
CA CYS A 62 -2.66 -3.15 5.27
C CYS A 62 -2.05 -4.12 6.28
N ALA A 63 -1.60 -3.63 7.43
CA ALA A 63 -1.01 -4.45 8.49
C ALA A 63 -1.96 -5.50 9.10
N LEU A 64 -3.28 -5.30 9.02
CA LEU A 64 -4.27 -6.31 9.45
C LEU A 64 -4.20 -7.61 8.60
N VAL A 65 -3.57 -7.59 7.44
CA VAL A 65 -3.34 -8.79 6.64
C VAL A 65 -2.28 -9.71 7.27
N CYS A 66 -1.32 -9.15 8.00
CA CYS A 66 -0.26 -9.92 8.68
C CYS A 66 -0.87 -10.98 9.63
N PRO A 67 -0.33 -12.20 9.70
CA PRO A 67 0.91 -12.71 9.09
C PRO A 67 0.74 -13.32 7.68
N ARG A 68 -0.41 -13.14 7.05
CA ARG A 68 -0.68 -13.60 5.68
C ARG A 68 0.08 -12.76 4.66
N ALA A 69 0.13 -13.22 3.41
CA ALA A 69 0.84 -12.49 2.37
C ALA A 69 0.00 -11.34 1.79
N LEU A 70 0.66 -10.21 1.51
CA LEU A 70 0.09 -9.03 0.85
C LEU A 70 1.03 -8.55 -0.25
N LEU A 71 0.52 -8.39 -1.46
CA LEU A 71 1.17 -7.67 -2.55
C LEU A 71 0.29 -6.49 -2.97
N VAL A 72 0.85 -5.29 -2.95
CA VAL A 72 0.18 -4.07 -3.41
C VAL A 72 0.78 -3.63 -4.75
N LEU A 73 -0.07 -3.45 -5.75
CA LEU A 73 0.31 -2.99 -7.09
C LEU A 73 -0.28 -1.59 -7.30
N GLY A 74 0.53 -0.63 -7.72
CA GLY A 74 0.12 0.75 -8.02
C GLY A 74 0.38 1.12 -9.47
N ASN A 75 -0.10 2.31 -9.89
CA ASN A 75 0.00 2.78 -11.26
C ASN A 75 0.21 4.31 -11.32
N THR A 76 1.45 4.73 -11.51
CA THR A 76 1.84 6.15 -11.50
C THR A 76 1.33 6.96 -12.71
N ASP A 77 0.75 6.34 -13.73
CA ASP A 77 0.11 7.05 -14.85
C ASP A 77 -1.23 7.68 -14.43
N TYR A 78 -1.78 7.28 -13.29
CA TYR A 78 -3.05 7.79 -12.77
C TYR A 78 -2.82 8.52 -11.44
N GLU A 79 -2.43 9.79 -11.51
CA GLU A 79 -2.09 10.64 -10.35
C GLU A 79 -3.16 10.59 -9.25
N TRP A 80 -4.42 10.49 -9.62
CA TRP A 80 -5.54 10.44 -8.68
C TRP A 80 -5.52 9.21 -7.74
N LEU A 81 -4.80 8.11 -8.08
CA LEU A 81 -4.62 6.95 -7.21
C LEU A 81 -3.79 7.26 -5.95
N ALA A 82 -3.13 8.41 -5.89
CA ALA A 82 -2.29 8.81 -4.75
C ALA A 82 -1.14 7.82 -4.46
N ASP A 83 -0.42 7.39 -5.49
CA ASP A 83 0.63 6.35 -5.36
C ASP A 83 1.75 6.72 -4.39
N GLU A 84 2.08 8.01 -4.21
CA GLU A 84 3.01 8.43 -3.13
C GLU A 84 2.46 8.05 -1.75
N ALA A 85 1.17 8.27 -1.51
CA ALA A 85 0.53 7.89 -0.26
C ALA A 85 0.45 6.36 -0.09
N GLY A 86 0.23 5.63 -1.20
CA GLY A 86 0.29 4.18 -1.25
C GLY A 86 1.69 3.65 -0.91
N TYR A 87 2.72 4.25 -1.49
CA TYR A 87 4.12 3.90 -1.22
C TYR A 87 4.47 4.08 0.26
N VAL A 88 4.18 5.23 0.84
CA VAL A 88 4.39 5.50 2.28
C VAL A 88 3.68 4.45 3.13
N SER A 89 2.44 4.16 2.83
CA SER A 89 1.63 3.18 3.54
C SER A 89 2.21 1.77 3.46
N CYS A 90 2.67 1.35 2.28
CA CYS A 90 3.30 0.04 2.08
C CYS A 90 4.59 -0.10 2.89
N VAL A 91 5.46 0.92 2.86
CA VAL A 91 6.70 0.92 3.65
C VAL A 91 6.39 0.85 5.15
N ALA A 92 5.43 1.64 5.63
CA ALA A 92 5.00 1.65 7.03
C ALA A 92 4.42 0.29 7.44
N ALA A 93 3.50 -0.27 6.66
CA ALA A 93 2.87 -1.55 6.94
C ALA A 93 3.90 -2.69 7.00
N ARG A 94 4.89 -2.68 6.09
CA ARG A 94 5.92 -3.72 6.02
C ARG A 94 6.74 -3.86 7.29
N GLU A 95 6.87 -2.79 8.10
CA GLU A 95 7.56 -2.85 9.39
C GLU A 95 6.90 -3.85 10.36
N VAL A 96 5.59 -4.12 10.22
CA VAL A 96 4.90 -5.15 11.02
C VAL A 96 5.41 -6.54 10.65
N TRP A 97 5.49 -6.88 9.36
CA TRP A 97 6.03 -8.18 8.92
C TRP A 97 7.50 -8.35 9.31
N LYS A 98 8.31 -7.29 9.24
CA LYS A 98 9.70 -7.31 9.72
C LYS A 98 9.79 -7.67 11.19
N LYS A 99 8.90 -7.15 12.03
CA LYS A 99 8.86 -7.48 13.47
C LYS A 99 8.60 -8.96 13.74
N PHE A 100 7.87 -9.61 12.85
CA PHE A 100 7.63 -11.06 12.93
C PHE A 100 8.71 -11.90 12.22
N GLY A 101 9.69 -11.28 11.57
CA GLY A 101 10.73 -11.98 10.80
C GLY A 101 10.19 -12.66 9.54
N ILE A 102 9.14 -12.10 8.94
CA ILE A 102 8.44 -12.64 7.76
C ILE A 102 8.22 -11.55 6.71
N GLU A 103 9.17 -10.63 6.56
CA GLU A 103 9.08 -9.50 5.62
C GLU A 103 8.95 -9.90 4.15
N ASP A 104 9.27 -11.14 3.82
CA ASP A 104 9.04 -11.76 2.52
C ASP A 104 7.56 -11.95 2.16
N ARG A 105 6.65 -11.76 3.15
CA ARG A 105 5.20 -11.86 2.96
C ARG A 105 4.53 -10.53 2.64
N MET A 106 5.26 -9.43 2.64
CA MET A 106 4.71 -8.11 2.28
C MET A 106 5.58 -7.46 1.19
N GLY A 107 5.01 -7.34 0.00
CA GLY A 107 5.64 -6.68 -1.14
C GLY A 107 4.76 -5.60 -1.74
N PHE A 108 5.39 -4.74 -2.54
CA PHE A 108 4.70 -3.75 -3.35
C PHE A 108 5.43 -3.49 -4.65
N SER A 109 4.66 -3.19 -5.72
CA SER A 109 5.17 -2.83 -7.03
C SER A 109 4.31 -1.69 -7.58
N ILE A 110 4.84 -0.47 -7.57
CA ILE A 110 4.16 0.75 -7.98
C ILE A 110 4.86 1.24 -9.23
N GLN A 111 4.27 0.99 -10.39
CA GLN A 111 4.84 1.25 -11.71
C GLN A 111 3.80 1.94 -12.59
N GLY A 112 4.26 2.71 -13.58
CA GLY A 112 3.40 3.27 -14.64
C GLY A 112 3.50 2.49 -15.95
N LYS A 113 3.10 3.12 -17.05
CA LYS A 113 3.11 2.64 -18.44
C LYS A 113 2.11 1.51 -18.72
N HIS A 114 0.94 1.58 -18.08
CA HIS A 114 -0.16 0.64 -18.35
C HIS A 114 -1.53 1.27 -18.07
N GLY A 115 -2.57 0.70 -18.67
CA GLY A 115 -3.95 1.13 -18.44
C GLY A 115 -4.43 0.87 -17.02
N HIS A 116 -5.41 1.66 -16.55
CA HIS A 116 -6.01 1.48 -15.23
C HIS A 116 -6.59 0.07 -15.06
N CYS A 117 -6.33 -0.54 -13.91
CA CYS A 117 -6.71 -1.92 -13.56
C CYS A 117 -6.19 -2.99 -14.54
N GLN A 118 -5.16 -2.69 -15.32
CA GLN A 118 -4.48 -3.67 -16.16
C GLN A 118 -3.18 -4.11 -15.48
N LEU A 119 -3.00 -5.40 -15.34
CA LEU A 119 -1.72 -5.95 -14.88
C LEU A 119 -0.73 -5.89 -16.06
N PRO A 120 0.33 -5.05 -16.00
CA PRO A 120 1.32 -4.99 -17.06
C PRO A 120 2.24 -6.21 -17.05
N GLN A 121 2.82 -6.52 -18.19
CA GLN A 121 3.75 -7.66 -18.30
C GLN A 121 4.95 -7.54 -17.35
N SER A 122 5.37 -6.33 -17.00
CA SER A 122 6.44 -6.07 -16.04
C SER A 122 6.13 -6.54 -14.61
N GLN A 123 4.85 -6.56 -14.22
CA GLN A 123 4.41 -7.01 -12.89
C GLN A 123 4.02 -8.49 -12.84
N TYR A 124 3.89 -9.18 -13.99
CA TYR A 124 3.58 -10.62 -14.01
C TYR A 124 4.54 -11.47 -13.16
N PRO A 125 5.88 -11.33 -13.29
CA PRO A 125 6.80 -12.13 -12.49
C PRO A 125 6.65 -11.91 -10.98
N GLU A 126 6.30 -10.69 -10.57
CA GLU A 126 6.09 -10.32 -9.16
C GLU A 126 4.83 -10.98 -8.59
N VAL A 127 3.75 -10.94 -9.37
CA VAL A 127 2.48 -11.62 -9.03
C VAL A 127 2.68 -13.14 -8.99
N GLU A 128 3.34 -13.70 -10.00
CA GLU A 128 3.63 -15.14 -10.08
C GLU A 128 4.47 -15.59 -8.88
N ALA A 129 5.50 -14.83 -8.48
CA ALA A 129 6.33 -15.16 -7.32
C ALA A 129 5.50 -15.28 -6.04
N PHE A 130 4.55 -14.36 -5.81
CA PHE A 130 3.66 -14.42 -4.65
C PHE A 130 2.71 -15.61 -4.72
N ILE A 131 2.13 -15.90 -5.89
CA ILE A 131 1.28 -17.08 -6.11
C ILE A 131 2.08 -18.36 -5.87
N ASP A 132 3.25 -18.45 -6.47
CA ASP A 132 4.13 -19.61 -6.38
C ASP A 132 4.49 -19.92 -4.92
N LYS A 133 4.91 -18.92 -4.19
CA LYS A 133 5.33 -19.11 -2.78
C LYS A 133 4.16 -19.40 -1.86
N PHE A 134 3.11 -18.58 -1.89
CA PHE A 134 2.08 -18.60 -0.84
C PHE A 134 0.84 -19.44 -1.17
N LEU A 135 0.66 -19.82 -2.43
CA LEU A 135 -0.44 -20.71 -2.84
C LEU A 135 0.05 -22.05 -3.34
N LEU A 136 1.23 -22.11 -3.98
CA LEU A 136 1.75 -23.34 -4.58
C LEU A 136 2.91 -23.95 -3.78
N GLY A 137 3.39 -23.29 -2.72
CA GLY A 137 4.43 -23.80 -1.81
C GLY A 137 5.83 -23.86 -2.41
N LYS A 138 6.15 -23.04 -3.42
CA LYS A 138 7.48 -22.94 -4.00
C LYS A 138 8.35 -22.02 -3.14
N GLU A 139 9.04 -22.58 -2.18
CA GLU A 139 9.82 -21.84 -1.17
C GLU A 139 10.97 -20.99 -1.74
N ASP A 140 11.47 -21.33 -2.93
CA ASP A 140 12.55 -20.63 -3.64
C ASP A 140 12.07 -19.38 -4.40
N ALA A 141 10.76 -19.12 -4.50
CA ALA A 141 10.23 -17.93 -5.14
C ALA A 141 10.61 -16.66 -4.37
N ASN A 142 11.23 -15.70 -5.07
CA ASN A 142 11.64 -14.42 -4.47
C ASN A 142 10.46 -13.46 -4.35
N THR A 143 10.01 -13.20 -3.14
CA THR A 143 8.91 -12.29 -2.81
C THR A 143 9.37 -11.04 -2.06
N ILE A 144 10.69 -10.78 -1.98
CA ILE A 144 11.23 -9.52 -1.50
C ILE A 144 11.09 -8.47 -2.62
N ILE A 145 9.88 -7.97 -2.79
CA ILE A 145 9.50 -7.05 -3.86
C ILE A 145 9.19 -5.68 -3.25
N MET A 146 10.01 -4.68 -3.59
CA MET A 146 9.85 -3.28 -3.18
C MET A 146 10.14 -2.39 -4.40
N HIS A 147 9.37 -2.58 -5.45
CA HIS A 147 9.58 -1.90 -6.72
C HIS A 147 8.75 -0.61 -6.76
N VAL A 148 9.39 0.49 -7.09
CA VAL A 148 8.73 1.79 -7.27
C VAL A 148 9.24 2.48 -8.54
N ASP A 149 8.34 3.22 -9.16
CA ASP A 149 8.67 4.10 -10.27
C ASP A 149 9.70 5.16 -9.85
N GLU A 150 10.50 5.64 -10.83
CA GLU A 150 11.52 6.66 -10.61
C GLU A 150 10.95 7.92 -9.93
N THR A 151 9.70 8.30 -10.24
CA THR A 151 9.02 9.46 -9.67
C THR A 151 8.78 9.38 -8.16
N LEU A 152 8.89 8.18 -7.59
CA LEU A 152 8.67 7.93 -6.17
C LEU A 152 9.97 7.72 -5.38
N LYS A 153 11.11 7.54 -6.04
CA LYS A 153 12.38 7.20 -5.37
C LYS A 153 12.89 8.29 -4.43
N ASP A 154 12.67 9.55 -4.78
CA ASP A 154 13.14 10.71 -4.01
C ASP A 154 12.14 11.18 -2.95
N LYS A 155 11.05 10.44 -2.75
CA LYS A 155 10.02 10.82 -1.77
C LYS A 155 10.47 10.58 -0.33
N GLU A 156 10.25 11.56 0.52
CA GLU A 156 10.68 11.55 1.93
C GLU A 156 9.76 10.68 2.80
N VAL A 157 9.79 9.36 2.59
CA VAL A 157 8.94 8.41 3.32
C VAL A 157 9.16 8.50 4.83
N GLN A 158 10.41 8.67 5.26
CA GLN A 158 10.80 8.65 6.67
C GLN A 158 10.15 9.74 7.53
N LYS A 159 9.77 10.87 6.95
CA LYS A 159 9.04 11.93 7.68
C LYS A 159 7.67 11.46 8.18
N TRP A 160 7.07 10.49 7.47
CA TRP A 160 5.75 9.94 7.81
C TRP A 160 5.82 8.77 8.78
N ILE A 161 6.97 8.10 8.86
CA ILE A 161 7.19 6.91 9.69
C ILE A 161 8.39 7.06 10.64
N PRO A 162 8.51 8.17 11.40
CA PRO A 162 9.66 8.42 12.28
C PRO A 162 9.83 7.32 13.33
N TRP A 163 8.76 6.64 13.70
CA TRP A 163 8.73 5.54 14.64
C TRP A 163 9.42 4.25 14.12
N ALA A 164 9.54 4.08 12.80
CA ALA A 164 10.18 2.89 12.22
C ALA A 164 11.66 2.75 12.61
N ASN A 165 12.34 3.88 12.85
CA ASN A 165 13.76 3.92 13.21
C ASN A 165 13.99 3.87 14.73
N THR A 166 12.95 3.97 15.56
CA THR A 166 13.10 4.10 17.03
C THR A 166 13.20 2.76 17.75
N GLY A 167 13.22 1.66 17.04
CA GLY A 167 13.22 0.31 17.63
C GLY A 167 12.08 0.16 18.64
N PHE A 168 11.05 -0.58 18.33
CA PHE A 168 10.04 -0.91 19.32
C PHE A 168 10.73 -1.63 20.50
N LYS A 169 10.71 -1.00 21.68
CA LYS A 169 11.14 -1.63 22.92
C LYS A 169 10.08 -2.59 23.42
#